data_18aedce32cc90ecb71b9de443cbcba6a
#
_entry.id   18aedce32cc90ecb71b9de443cbcba6a
#
_cell.length_a   1.000
_cell.length_b   1.000
_cell.length_c   1.000
_cell.angle_alpha   90.00
_cell.angle_beta   90.00
_cell.angle_gamma   90.00
#
_symmetry.space_group_name_H-M   'P 1'
#
loop_
_entity.id
_entity.type
_entity.pdbx_description
1 polymer ?
#
loop_
_entity_poly.entity_id
_entity_poly.type
_entity_poly.pdbx_seq_one_letter_code
_entity_poly.pdbx_strand_id
1 'polypeptide(L)'
;MDKVVNIRQRIEDKKQRERREQHHEKMETIQKVVQCTACHFRCAMCGIHLTAADTPEPPPSSPDGLMFCENCGQEFEDFLTIAKGEKRPDIFWHNKEWLTMWSAWLDYRESVSDFVDSAEFKRILEELDRRW
;
A
#
# COMPACT_ATOMS: atom_id res chain seq x y z
N MET A 1 50.75 14.39 10.43
CA MET A 1 50.21 13.09 10.01
C MET A 1 48.78 12.84 10.52
N ASP A 2 48.50 13.20 11.76
CA ASP A 2 47.17 13.00 12.32
C ASP A 2 46.08 13.77 11.59
N LYS A 3 46.43 14.95 11.02
CA LYS A 3 45.45 15.75 10.21
C LYS A 3 45.01 15.06 8.98
N VAL A 4 45.87 14.31 8.29
CA VAL A 4 45.52 13.57 7.05
C VAL A 4 44.62 12.39 7.35
N VAL A 5 44.91 11.68 8.43
CA VAL A 5 44.08 10.55 8.90
C VAL A 5 42.68 11.06 9.31
N ASN A 6 42.61 12.18 10.01
CA ASN A 6 41.35 12.80 10.42
C ASN A 6 40.48 13.24 9.24
N ILE A 7 41.10 13.73 8.16
CA ILE A 7 40.36 14.14 6.97
C ILE A 7 39.71 12.92 6.29
N ARG A 8 40.46 11.82 6.17
CA ARG A 8 39.94 10.59 5.61
C ARG A 8 38.79 10.02 6.46
N GLN A 9 38.96 10.04 7.77
CA GLN A 9 37.95 9.59 8.71
C GLN A 9 36.69 10.44 8.61
N ARG A 10 36.80 11.75 8.49
CA ARG A 10 35.68 12.67 8.33
C ARG A 10 34.92 12.43 7.02
N ILE A 11 35.67 12.16 5.94
CA ILE A 11 35.07 11.88 4.65
C ILE A 11 34.26 10.55 4.69
N GLU A 12 34.86 9.52 5.32
CA GLU A 12 34.18 8.24 5.48
C GLU A 12 32.96 8.35 6.38
N ASP A 13 33.05 9.06 7.50
CA ASP A 13 31.94 9.30 8.41
C ASP A 13 30.82 10.05 7.73
N LYS A 14 31.16 11.04 6.90
CA LYS A 14 30.17 11.79 6.11
C LYS A 14 29.47 10.88 5.12
N LYS A 15 30.23 10.05 4.38
CA LYS A 15 29.66 9.10 3.43
C LYS A 15 28.72 8.11 4.11
N GLN A 16 29.12 7.57 5.25
CA GLN A 16 28.30 6.64 6.02
C GLN A 16 27.01 7.31 6.51
N ARG A 17 27.11 8.56 6.95
CA ARG A 17 25.95 9.33 7.38
C ARG A 17 24.96 9.57 6.25
N GLU A 18 25.47 9.98 5.09
CA GLU A 18 24.65 10.17 3.90
C GLU A 18 23.96 8.88 3.46
N ARG A 19 24.66 7.76 3.52
CA ARG A 19 24.08 6.44 3.20
C ARG A 19 22.95 6.08 4.16
N ARG A 20 23.13 6.35 5.46
CA ARG A 20 22.11 6.07 6.46
C ARG A 20 20.88 6.95 6.27
N GLU A 21 21.09 8.22 5.94
CA GLU A 21 20.00 9.15 5.66
C GLU A 21 19.22 8.74 4.43
N GLN A 22 19.90 8.37 3.34
CA GLN A 22 19.26 7.87 2.13
C GLN A 22 18.48 6.58 2.39
N HIS A 23 19.06 5.69 3.16
CA HIS A 23 18.41 4.43 3.53
C HIS A 23 17.16 4.69 4.37
N HIS A 24 17.24 5.62 5.30
CA HIS A 24 16.10 6.03 6.12
C HIS A 24 14.98 6.65 5.28
N GLU A 25 15.32 7.52 4.35
CA GLU A 25 14.36 8.11 3.42
C GLU A 25 13.65 7.06 2.58
N LYS A 26 14.39 6.06 2.11
CA LYS A 26 13.80 4.95 1.36
C LYS A 26 12.82 4.15 2.21
N MET A 27 13.18 3.86 3.45
CA MET A 27 12.29 3.16 4.38
C MET A 27 11.01 3.95 4.64
N GLU A 28 11.12 5.25 4.86
CA GLU A 28 9.96 6.12 5.05
C GLU A 28 9.06 6.13 3.82
N THR A 29 9.65 6.17 2.63
CA THR A 29 8.91 6.16 1.38
C THR A 29 8.10 4.87 1.24
N ILE A 30 8.73 3.72 1.48
CA ILE A 30 8.05 2.42 1.41
C ILE A 30 6.93 2.34 2.45
N GLN A 31 7.19 2.81 3.67
CA GLN A 31 6.17 2.83 4.72
C GLN A 31 4.96 3.65 4.28
N LYS A 32 5.18 4.85 3.76
CA LYS A 32 4.11 5.74 3.33
C LYS A 32 3.29 5.14 2.19
N VAL A 33 3.96 4.57 1.19
CA VAL A 33 3.29 3.94 0.05
C VAL A 33 2.37 2.82 0.54
N VAL A 34 2.88 1.94 1.40
CA VAL A 34 2.11 0.81 1.91
C VAL A 34 0.96 1.27 2.80
N GLN A 35 1.21 2.24 3.69
CA GLN A 35 0.17 2.78 4.57
C GLN A 35 -0.94 3.47 3.79
N CYS A 36 -0.60 4.25 2.77
CA CYS A 36 -1.60 4.90 1.92
C CYS A 36 -2.45 3.87 1.17
N THR A 37 -1.82 2.78 0.73
CA THR A 37 -2.52 1.69 0.03
C THR A 37 -3.46 0.93 0.98
N ALA A 38 -3.09 0.81 2.25
CA ALA A 38 -3.86 0.07 3.27
C ALA A 38 -4.71 0.98 4.17
N CYS A 39 -4.85 2.26 3.83
CA CYS A 39 -5.56 3.22 4.68
C CYS A 39 -7.06 2.91 4.73
N HIS A 40 -7.60 2.76 5.95
CA HIS A 40 -9.02 2.44 6.17
C HIS A 40 -9.96 3.64 5.97
N PHE A 41 -9.39 4.84 5.84
CA PHE A 41 -10.19 6.07 5.66
C PHE A 41 -10.26 6.50 4.20
N ARG A 42 -9.77 5.66 3.28
CA ARG A 42 -9.81 5.93 1.85
C ARG A 42 -10.34 4.73 1.10
N CYS A 43 -11.05 5.01 -0.01
CA CYS A 43 -11.45 3.96 -0.91
C CYS A 43 -10.22 3.24 -1.44
N ALA A 44 -10.21 1.91 -1.33
CA ALA A 44 -9.05 1.10 -1.74
C ALA A 44 -8.78 1.20 -3.25
N MET A 45 -9.80 1.47 -4.05
CA MET A 45 -9.68 1.52 -5.51
C MET A 45 -9.38 2.92 -6.04
N CYS A 46 -10.18 3.93 -5.70
CA CYS A 46 -10.04 5.28 -6.25
C CYS A 46 -9.32 6.27 -5.33
N GLY A 47 -9.10 5.92 -4.08
CA GLY A 47 -8.36 6.77 -3.14
C GLY A 47 -9.13 7.92 -2.54
N ILE A 48 -10.42 8.07 -2.84
CA ILE A 48 -11.24 9.13 -2.28
C ILE A 48 -11.39 8.94 -0.77
N HIS A 49 -11.41 10.05 -0.02
CA HIS A 49 -11.67 9.99 1.42
C HIS A 49 -13.08 9.49 1.69
N LEU A 50 -13.18 8.54 2.61
CA LEU A 50 -14.47 8.01 3.05
C LEU A 50 -14.98 8.82 4.24
N THR A 51 -16.27 9.17 4.19
CA THR A 51 -16.93 9.83 5.30
C THR A 51 -17.43 8.80 6.30
N ALA A 52 -17.88 9.25 7.47
CA ALA A 52 -18.47 8.36 8.46
C ALA A 52 -19.69 7.61 7.94
N ALA A 53 -20.41 8.21 6.96
CA ALA A 53 -21.57 7.59 6.32
C ALA A 53 -21.17 6.44 5.37
N ASP A 54 -19.96 6.52 4.80
CA ASP A 54 -19.44 5.50 3.90
C ASP A 54 -18.75 4.35 4.63
N THR A 55 -18.40 4.58 5.90
CA THR A 55 -17.65 3.61 6.70
C THR A 55 -18.62 2.72 7.47
N PRO A 56 -18.72 1.43 7.13
CA PRO A 56 -19.61 0.53 7.86
C PRO A 56 -19.11 0.29 9.29
N GLU A 57 -20.05 0.20 10.24
CA GLU A 57 -19.78 -0.23 11.60
C GLU A 57 -20.53 -1.54 11.86
N PRO A 58 -19.86 -2.62 12.25
CA PRO A 58 -18.41 -2.73 12.46
C PRO A 58 -17.63 -2.73 11.14
N PRO A 59 -16.31 -2.45 11.16
CA PRO A 59 -15.50 -2.50 9.94
C PRO A 59 -15.61 -3.87 9.30
N PRO A 60 -15.51 -3.93 7.94
CA PRO A 60 -15.68 -5.20 7.25
C PRO A 60 -14.66 -6.23 7.72
N SER A 61 -15.15 -7.43 7.97
CA SER A 61 -14.34 -8.54 8.44
C SER A 61 -13.60 -9.25 7.31
N SER A 62 -13.46 -8.63 6.15
CA SER A 62 -12.68 -9.23 5.06
C SER A 62 -11.22 -9.31 5.51
N PRO A 63 -10.51 -10.40 5.18
CA PRO A 63 -9.09 -10.54 5.54
C PRO A 63 -8.23 -9.41 5.03
N ASP A 64 -8.64 -8.77 3.95
CA ASP A 64 -7.91 -7.72 3.29
C ASP A 64 -8.26 -6.32 3.82
N GLY A 65 -9.32 -6.21 4.63
CA GLY A 65 -9.74 -4.93 5.21
C GLY A 65 -10.07 -3.87 4.18
N LEU A 66 -10.53 -4.28 2.99
CA LEU A 66 -10.78 -3.37 1.89
C LEU A 66 -12.01 -2.51 2.15
N MET A 67 -11.84 -1.21 2.05
CA MET A 67 -12.90 -0.23 2.14
C MET A 67 -13.10 0.40 0.77
N PHE A 68 -14.36 0.55 0.36
CA PHE A 68 -14.70 1.14 -0.93
C PHE A 68 -15.69 2.27 -0.73
N CYS A 69 -15.61 3.27 -1.62
CA CYS A 69 -16.72 4.21 -1.76
C CYS A 69 -17.90 3.47 -2.42
N GLU A 70 -19.07 4.09 -2.39
CA GLU A 70 -20.28 3.46 -2.90
C GLU A 70 -20.13 2.98 -4.35
N ASN A 71 -19.59 3.85 -5.20
CA ASN A 71 -19.43 3.54 -6.64
C ASN A 71 -18.42 2.42 -6.88
N CYS A 72 -17.27 2.47 -6.24
CA CYS A 72 -16.26 1.42 -6.40
C CYS A 72 -16.71 0.10 -5.78
N GLY A 73 -17.47 0.17 -4.69
CA GLY A 73 -18.05 -1.02 -4.08
C GLY A 73 -19.01 -1.73 -5.01
N GLN A 74 -19.86 -0.99 -5.73
CA GLN A 74 -20.76 -1.56 -6.71
C GLN A 74 -20.02 -2.19 -7.88
N GLU A 75 -18.99 -1.52 -8.39
CA GLU A 75 -18.14 -2.07 -9.45
C GLU A 75 -17.45 -3.37 -9.00
N PHE A 76 -16.98 -3.41 -7.76
CA PHE A 76 -16.37 -4.61 -7.20
C PHE A 76 -17.35 -5.75 -7.08
N GLU A 77 -18.58 -5.48 -6.62
CA GLU A 77 -19.64 -6.49 -6.53
C GLU A 77 -19.99 -7.03 -7.92
N ASP A 78 -20.09 -6.14 -8.91
CA ASP A 78 -20.33 -6.55 -10.31
C ASP A 78 -19.21 -7.45 -10.81
N PHE A 79 -17.95 -7.11 -10.50
CA PHE A 79 -16.82 -7.94 -10.87
C PHE A 79 -16.94 -9.34 -10.26
N LEU A 80 -17.26 -9.43 -8.97
CA LEU A 80 -17.43 -10.73 -8.30
C LEU A 80 -18.55 -11.54 -8.92
N THR A 81 -19.65 -10.90 -9.25
CA THR A 81 -20.80 -11.54 -9.90
C THR A 81 -20.42 -12.14 -11.25
N ILE A 82 -19.69 -11.38 -12.06
CA ILE A 82 -19.21 -11.83 -13.37
C ILE A 82 -18.18 -12.96 -13.23
N ALA A 83 -17.29 -12.84 -12.26
CA ALA A 83 -16.27 -13.87 -12.01
C ALA A 83 -16.89 -15.22 -11.61
N LYS A 84 -18.07 -15.18 -10.97
CA LYS A 84 -18.83 -16.39 -10.64
C LYS A 84 -19.64 -16.93 -11.80
N GLY A 85 -19.64 -16.26 -12.94
CA GLY A 85 -20.41 -16.66 -14.12
C GLY A 85 -21.88 -16.30 -14.06
N GLU A 86 -22.31 -15.46 -13.12
CA GLU A 86 -23.69 -15.03 -13.01
C GLU A 86 -24.05 -13.96 -14.05
N LYS A 87 -25.32 -13.93 -14.46
CA LYS A 87 -25.81 -12.89 -15.36
C LYS A 87 -25.78 -11.54 -14.67
N ARG A 88 -25.35 -10.51 -15.41
CA ARG A 88 -25.18 -9.14 -14.94
C ARG A 88 -26.04 -8.17 -15.72
N PRO A 89 -26.30 -6.97 -15.19
CA PRO A 89 -26.84 -5.88 -16.00
C PRO A 89 -25.92 -5.61 -17.20
N ASP A 90 -26.53 -5.19 -18.30
CA ASP A 90 -25.79 -4.93 -19.54
C ASP A 90 -25.09 -3.57 -19.45
N ILE A 91 -23.89 -3.57 -18.89
CA ILE A 91 -23.07 -2.39 -18.71
C ILE A 91 -21.93 -2.44 -19.74
N PHE A 92 -21.89 -1.44 -20.64
CA PHE A 92 -21.01 -1.51 -21.81
C PHE A 92 -19.51 -1.52 -21.47
N TRP A 93 -19.10 -0.90 -20.34
CA TRP A 93 -17.68 -0.86 -19.96
C TRP A 93 -17.22 -2.10 -19.21
N HIS A 94 -18.10 -3.01 -18.81
CA HIS A 94 -17.72 -4.27 -18.16
C HIS A 94 -17.22 -5.27 -19.21
N ASN A 95 -16.16 -4.87 -19.91
CA ASN A 95 -15.56 -5.66 -20.98
C ASN A 95 -14.40 -6.51 -20.44
N LYS A 96 -13.70 -7.20 -21.35
CA LYS A 96 -12.58 -8.08 -20.99
C LYS A 96 -11.46 -7.31 -20.30
N GLU A 97 -11.16 -6.12 -20.78
CA GLU A 97 -10.10 -5.27 -20.22
C GLU A 97 -10.46 -4.81 -18.80
N TRP A 98 -11.74 -4.50 -18.56
CA TRP A 98 -12.23 -4.16 -17.23
C TRP A 98 -12.07 -5.34 -16.26
N LEU A 99 -12.44 -6.54 -16.71
CA LEU A 99 -12.24 -7.76 -15.90
C LEU A 99 -10.79 -8.01 -15.58
N THR A 100 -9.92 -7.85 -16.56
CA THR A 100 -8.47 -8.01 -16.38
C THR A 100 -7.92 -6.97 -15.39
N MET A 101 -8.38 -5.73 -15.49
CA MET A 101 -7.99 -4.66 -14.58
C MET A 101 -8.33 -5.00 -13.12
N TRP A 102 -9.56 -5.42 -12.86
CA TRP A 102 -9.96 -5.80 -11.50
C TRP A 102 -9.20 -7.01 -10.98
N SER A 103 -8.98 -8.00 -11.83
CA SER A 103 -8.23 -9.20 -11.46
C SER A 103 -6.78 -8.84 -11.10
N ALA A 104 -6.13 -8.02 -11.91
CA ALA A 104 -4.77 -7.57 -11.66
C ALA A 104 -4.68 -6.71 -10.40
N TRP A 105 -5.70 -5.87 -10.14
CA TRP A 105 -5.76 -5.06 -8.94
C TRP A 105 -5.86 -5.92 -7.69
N LEU A 106 -6.68 -6.97 -7.71
CA LEU A 106 -6.77 -7.91 -6.59
C LEU A 106 -5.46 -8.64 -6.34
N ASP A 107 -4.77 -9.06 -7.39
CA ASP A 107 -3.45 -9.67 -7.28
C ASP A 107 -2.44 -8.70 -6.67
N TYR A 108 -2.50 -7.44 -7.07
CA TYR A 108 -1.67 -6.39 -6.50
C TYR A 108 -1.96 -6.20 -5.00
N ARG A 109 -3.23 -6.16 -4.62
CA ARG A 109 -3.62 -6.02 -3.21
C ARG A 109 -3.13 -7.19 -2.37
N GLU A 110 -3.21 -8.40 -2.89
CA GLU A 110 -2.66 -9.58 -2.23
C GLU A 110 -1.15 -9.49 -2.06
N SER A 111 -0.45 -9.02 -3.10
CA SER A 111 0.99 -8.80 -3.03
C SER A 111 1.38 -7.75 -1.98
N VAL A 112 0.60 -6.68 -1.85
CA VAL A 112 0.81 -5.66 -0.81
C VAL A 112 0.65 -6.29 0.58
N SER A 113 -0.39 -7.09 0.77
CA SER A 113 -0.63 -7.79 2.04
C SER A 113 0.53 -8.72 2.40
N ASP A 114 1.03 -9.47 1.43
CA ASP A 114 2.18 -10.35 1.62
C ASP A 114 3.43 -9.57 2.02
N PHE A 115 3.65 -8.43 1.38
CA PHE A 115 4.80 -7.58 1.71
C PHE A 115 4.70 -7.02 3.13
N VAL A 116 3.51 -6.56 3.52
CA VAL A 116 3.27 -6.05 4.89
C VAL A 116 3.56 -7.12 5.94
N ASP A 117 3.27 -8.38 5.62
CA ASP A 117 3.50 -9.50 6.53
C ASP A 117 4.95 -10.00 6.50
N SER A 118 5.77 -9.50 5.58
CA SER A 118 7.16 -9.94 5.46
C SER A 118 8.01 -9.49 6.65
N ALA A 119 9.04 -10.25 6.96
CA ALA A 119 9.99 -9.93 8.02
C ALA A 119 10.72 -8.62 7.72
N GLU A 120 11.00 -8.37 6.45
CA GLU A 120 11.70 -7.18 5.99
C GLU A 120 10.90 -5.91 6.24
N PHE A 121 9.59 -5.93 5.95
CA PHE A 121 8.74 -4.77 6.22
C PHE A 121 8.60 -4.52 7.72
N LYS A 122 8.45 -5.57 8.51
CA LYS A 122 8.40 -5.44 9.97
C LYS A 122 9.69 -4.85 10.52
N ARG A 123 10.83 -5.23 9.93
CA ARG A 123 12.12 -4.66 10.29
C ARG A 123 12.17 -3.16 9.95
N ILE A 124 11.63 -2.75 8.80
CA ILE A 124 11.55 -1.32 8.43
C ILE A 124 10.80 -0.54 9.52
N LEU A 125 9.65 -1.04 9.94
CA LEU A 125 8.85 -0.39 10.98
C LEU A 125 9.62 -0.29 12.30
N GLU A 126 10.30 -1.35 12.70
CA GLU A 126 11.11 -1.36 13.92
C GLU A 126 12.26 -0.34 13.85
N GLU A 127 12.95 -0.28 12.73
CA GLU A 127 14.07 0.67 12.56
C GLU A 127 13.59 2.11 12.53
N LEU A 128 12.42 2.39 11.96
CA LEU A 128 11.85 3.72 11.98
C LEU A 128 11.41 4.14 13.38
N ASP A 129 10.84 3.22 14.15
CA ASP A 129 10.42 3.48 15.53
C ASP A 129 11.62 3.78 16.46
N ARG A 130 12.72 3.10 16.25
CA ARG A 130 13.91 3.27 17.09
C ARG A 130 14.52 4.68 17.03
N ARG A 131 14.21 5.45 16.02
CA ARG A 131 14.75 6.82 15.85
C ARG A 131 13.96 7.88 16.58
N TRP A 132 12.82 7.55 17.09
CA TRP A 132 11.94 8.44 17.84
C TRP A 132 11.88 8.04 19.29
#